data_f4ccf568525f11bc99a4aa25f4a7e9df
#
_entry.id   f4ccf568525f11bc99a4aa25f4a7e9df
#
_cell.length_a   1.000
_cell.length_b   1.000
_cell.length_c   1.000
_cell.angle_alpha   90.00
_cell.angle_beta   90.00
_cell.angle_gamma   90.00
#
_symmetry.space_group_name_H-M   'P 1'
#
loop_
_entity.id
_entity.type
_entity.pdbx_description
1 polymer ?
#
loop_
_entity_poly.entity_id
_entity_poly.type
_entity_poly.pdbx_seq_one_letter_code
_entity_poly.pdbx_strand_id
1 'polypeptide(L)'
;MDRVKEIIGYQAVLMQGLTGNGIGVAVMDTGAFLHPDYGRRIVGFADMVNHRRDPYDDCGHGSHICGIIGGDGALSEGKYSGMAPHCSLIVVKVLDQKGNGYAVDVLSGIDWILNRKDALGIRILNISVGSGGKRSLHEDSALVQGVNRAWDSGLVVVVAAGNNGPKRMSVTTPGISRKVITVGCSDDDQEILVGGKRMVDYSGRGPTAEHICKPDVIAPGKTIVSCAGRNGKYAMKSGTSMSTPIVSGAIALLLEKYPDMTNRDVKLRLMESSKDLGLPKNQQGWGLLDMERFLKK
;
A
#
# COMPACT_ATOMS: atom_id res chain seq x y z
N MET A 1 12.08 1.41 9.60
CA MET A 1 10.98 2.39 9.47
C MET A 1 11.38 3.81 9.91
N ASP A 2 12.37 3.97 10.80
CA ASP A 2 12.75 5.30 11.37
C ASP A 2 13.08 6.34 10.30
N ARG A 3 13.96 5.99 9.33
CA ARG A 3 14.26 6.85 8.18
C ARG A 3 13.00 7.31 7.41
N VAL A 4 12.05 6.39 7.20
CA VAL A 4 10.78 6.74 6.53
C VAL A 4 10.02 7.78 7.33
N LYS A 5 9.84 7.52 8.61
CA LYS A 5 9.10 8.38 9.53
C LYS A 5 9.71 9.78 9.63
N GLU A 6 11.04 9.87 9.62
CA GLU A 6 11.77 11.15 9.59
C GLU A 6 11.49 11.90 8.28
N ILE A 7 11.64 11.25 7.12
CA ILE A 7 11.47 11.87 5.80
C ILE A 7 10.06 12.46 5.60
N ILE A 8 9.02 11.75 6.09
CA ILE A 8 7.62 12.16 5.90
C ILE A 8 7.06 13.02 7.04
N GLY A 9 7.88 13.40 8.04
CA GLY A 9 7.44 14.24 9.16
C GLY A 9 6.50 13.53 10.15
N TYR A 10 6.76 12.26 10.48
CA TYR A 10 5.91 11.44 11.36
C TYR A 10 5.84 11.97 12.81
N GLN A 11 6.71 12.88 13.22
CA GLN A 11 6.68 13.50 14.55
C GLN A 11 5.30 14.13 14.83
N ALA A 12 4.65 14.69 13.81
CA ALA A 12 3.30 15.23 13.91
C ALA A 12 2.24 14.20 14.33
N VAL A 13 2.44 12.92 13.99
CA VAL A 13 1.58 11.80 14.41
C VAL A 13 1.76 11.51 15.89
N LEU A 14 3.02 11.40 16.33
CA LEU A 14 3.36 11.11 17.73
C LEU A 14 2.81 12.19 18.67
N MET A 15 2.93 13.46 18.29
CA MET A 15 2.40 14.59 19.07
C MET A 15 0.87 14.57 19.22
N GLN A 16 0.15 13.91 18.30
CA GLN A 16 -1.30 13.81 18.34
C GLN A 16 -1.81 12.49 18.92
N GLY A 17 -0.91 11.55 19.25
CA GLY A 17 -1.26 10.24 19.81
C GLY A 17 -2.03 9.33 18.87
N LEU A 18 -1.95 9.59 17.54
CA LEU A 18 -2.65 8.78 16.54
C LEU A 18 -1.94 7.44 16.30
N THR A 19 -2.72 6.38 16.18
CA THR A 19 -2.22 4.99 16.09
C THR A 19 -2.93 4.15 15.02
N GLY A 20 -3.96 4.68 14.38
CA GLY A 20 -4.83 3.97 13.44
C GLY A 20 -5.93 3.17 14.12
N ASN A 21 -6.19 3.42 15.40
CA ASN A 21 -7.21 2.70 16.17
C ASN A 21 -8.61 2.84 15.55
N GLY A 22 -9.36 1.74 15.52
CA GLY A 22 -10.71 1.70 14.94
C GLY A 22 -10.75 1.64 13.41
N ILE A 23 -9.61 1.67 12.71
CA ILE A 23 -9.55 1.63 11.24
C ILE A 23 -9.14 0.25 10.74
N GLY A 24 -10.00 -0.36 9.91
CA GLY A 24 -9.70 -1.60 9.19
C GLY A 24 -8.96 -1.34 7.87
N VAL A 25 -7.81 -2.00 7.70
CA VAL A 25 -7.02 -1.96 6.46
C VAL A 25 -6.98 -3.35 5.84
N ALA A 26 -7.60 -3.51 4.68
CA ALA A 26 -7.51 -4.73 3.89
C ALA A 26 -6.19 -4.75 3.10
N VAL A 27 -5.45 -5.85 3.19
CA VAL A 27 -4.19 -6.09 2.49
C VAL A 27 -4.38 -7.25 1.52
N MET A 28 -4.39 -6.96 0.22
CA MET A 28 -4.44 -7.97 -0.83
C MET A 28 -3.02 -8.28 -1.32
N ASP A 29 -2.51 -9.47 -0.97
CA ASP A 29 -1.11 -9.83 -1.22
C ASP A 29 -0.89 -11.37 -1.15
N THR A 30 0.30 -11.83 -0.75
CA THR A 30 0.68 -13.25 -0.60
C THR A 30 0.17 -13.93 0.68
N GLY A 31 -0.59 -13.21 1.51
CA GLY A 31 -1.01 -13.66 2.84
C GLY A 31 -0.28 -12.91 3.96
N ALA A 32 -0.34 -13.43 5.18
CA ALA A 32 0.44 -12.93 6.30
C ALA A 32 0.76 -14.04 7.31
N PHE A 33 1.96 -14.03 7.86
CA PHE A 33 2.31 -14.80 9.06
C PHE A 33 1.66 -14.17 10.30
N LEU A 34 1.40 -14.95 11.32
CA LEU A 34 1.01 -14.46 12.65
C LEU A 34 2.25 -13.90 13.37
N HIS A 35 2.78 -12.78 12.86
CA HIS A 35 3.94 -12.12 13.46
C HIS A 35 3.53 -11.45 14.78
N PRO A 36 4.37 -11.52 15.85
CA PRO A 36 4.05 -10.92 17.16
C PRO A 36 3.66 -9.44 17.09
N ASP A 37 4.27 -8.66 16.21
CA ASP A 37 4.00 -7.21 16.08
C ASP A 37 2.59 -6.87 15.57
N TYR A 38 1.87 -7.79 14.94
CA TYR A 38 0.53 -7.51 14.41
C TYR A 38 -0.44 -8.69 14.42
N GLY A 39 0.02 -9.90 14.69
CA GLY A 39 -0.79 -11.12 14.49
C GLY A 39 -2.10 -11.12 15.28
N ARG A 40 -2.15 -10.49 16.45
CA ARG A 40 -3.38 -10.33 17.26
C ARG A 40 -4.39 -9.35 16.66
N ARG A 41 -3.98 -8.55 15.65
CA ARG A 41 -4.82 -7.55 14.99
C ARG A 41 -5.23 -7.96 13.57
N ILE A 42 -4.93 -9.20 13.15
CA ILE A 42 -5.55 -9.80 11.99
C ILE A 42 -6.96 -10.23 12.39
N VAL A 43 -7.95 -9.42 12.02
CA VAL A 43 -9.37 -9.63 12.37
C VAL A 43 -10.17 -10.31 11.25
N GLY A 44 -9.56 -10.48 10.07
CA GLY A 44 -10.16 -11.18 8.94
C GLY A 44 -9.09 -11.79 8.04
N PHE A 45 -9.37 -12.97 7.51
CA PHE A 45 -8.51 -13.67 6.56
C PHE A 45 -9.34 -14.36 5.47
N ALA A 46 -8.83 -14.29 4.24
CA ALA A 46 -9.35 -15.08 3.12
C ALA A 46 -8.21 -15.51 2.19
N ASP A 47 -8.30 -16.72 1.68
CA ASP A 47 -7.35 -17.31 0.72
C ASP A 47 -8.07 -17.66 -0.58
N MET A 48 -7.84 -16.86 -1.63
CA MET A 48 -8.43 -17.06 -2.96
C MET A 48 -7.63 -18.08 -3.79
N VAL A 49 -6.42 -18.43 -3.36
CA VAL A 49 -5.48 -19.27 -4.09
C VAL A 49 -5.61 -20.75 -3.69
N ASN A 50 -5.56 -21.05 -2.39
CA ASN A 50 -5.55 -22.43 -1.88
C ASN A 50 -6.75 -22.72 -0.95
N HIS A 51 -7.64 -21.73 -0.72
CA HIS A 51 -8.85 -21.85 0.08
C HIS A 51 -8.61 -22.30 1.54
N ARG A 52 -7.44 -21.98 2.11
CA ARG A 52 -7.14 -22.25 3.53
C ARG A 52 -7.88 -21.28 4.43
N ARG A 53 -8.19 -21.73 5.65
CA ARG A 53 -8.96 -20.93 6.61
C ARG A 53 -8.08 -20.10 7.55
N ASP A 54 -6.88 -20.59 7.85
CA ASP A 54 -5.98 -19.94 8.80
C ASP A 54 -4.95 -19.05 8.09
N PRO A 55 -4.59 -17.90 8.67
CA PRO A 55 -3.59 -17.01 8.12
C PRO A 55 -2.23 -17.69 7.92
N TYR A 56 -1.67 -17.54 6.73
CA TYR A 56 -0.32 -17.96 6.38
C TYR A 56 0.23 -17.10 5.26
N ASP A 57 1.55 -17.18 5.08
CA ASP A 57 2.27 -16.55 3.98
C ASP A 57 3.41 -17.48 3.54
N ASP A 58 3.43 -17.86 2.29
CA ASP A 58 4.44 -18.76 1.72
C ASP A 58 5.47 -18.04 0.84
N CYS A 59 5.34 -16.70 0.75
CA CYS A 59 6.26 -15.79 0.04
C CYS A 59 6.95 -14.79 0.99
N GLY A 60 6.20 -14.27 1.97
CA GLY A 60 6.67 -13.28 2.94
C GLY A 60 6.57 -11.84 2.44
N HIS A 61 5.94 -11.58 1.28
CA HIS A 61 5.72 -10.22 0.79
C HIS A 61 4.56 -9.56 1.54
N GLY A 62 3.42 -10.22 1.64
CA GLY A 62 2.25 -9.70 2.35
C GLY A 62 2.51 -9.48 3.85
N SER A 63 3.29 -10.37 4.49
CA SER A 63 3.72 -10.18 5.88
C SER A 63 4.52 -8.90 6.07
N HIS A 64 5.40 -8.59 5.12
CA HIS A 64 6.18 -7.36 5.12
C HIS A 64 5.28 -6.12 4.97
N ILE A 65 4.30 -6.18 4.07
CA ILE A 65 3.30 -5.12 3.87
C ILE A 65 2.48 -4.89 5.15
N CYS A 66 1.98 -5.96 5.78
CA CYS A 66 1.24 -5.88 7.04
C CYS A 66 2.06 -5.20 8.14
N GLY A 67 3.36 -5.51 8.24
CA GLY A 67 4.27 -4.87 9.18
C GLY A 67 4.48 -3.37 8.91
N ILE A 68 4.58 -2.94 7.64
CA ILE A 68 4.69 -1.51 7.29
C ILE A 68 3.42 -0.74 7.67
N ILE A 69 2.24 -1.33 7.46
CA ILE A 69 0.97 -0.70 7.82
C ILE A 69 0.81 -0.67 9.33
N GLY A 70 0.82 -1.85 9.96
CA GLY A 70 0.29 -2.04 11.30
C GLY A 70 1.22 -2.74 12.31
N GLY A 71 2.50 -2.96 12.01
CA GLY A 71 3.43 -3.50 13.00
C GLY A 71 3.59 -2.55 14.19
N ASP A 72 3.46 -3.04 15.43
CA ASP A 72 3.72 -2.22 16.63
C ASP A 72 5.20 -2.16 17.01
N GLY A 73 6.02 -3.04 16.39
CA GLY A 73 7.45 -3.11 16.65
C GLY A 73 7.80 -3.74 17.99
N ALA A 74 6.90 -4.49 18.62
CA ALA A 74 7.11 -5.08 19.95
C ALA A 74 8.40 -5.87 20.05
N LEU A 75 8.77 -6.64 19.01
CA LEU A 75 10.02 -7.40 18.98
C LEU A 75 11.27 -6.58 18.70
N SER A 76 11.14 -5.32 18.34
CA SER A 76 12.25 -4.41 18.01
C SER A 76 12.28 -3.18 18.90
N GLU A 77 11.62 -3.21 20.06
CA GLU A 77 11.52 -2.08 20.99
C GLU A 77 11.03 -0.79 20.28
N GLY A 78 10.06 -0.96 19.36
CA GLY A 78 9.48 0.12 18.56
C GLY A 78 10.28 0.51 17.31
N LYS A 79 11.52 0.07 17.12
CA LYS A 79 12.41 0.48 16.02
C LYS A 79 11.81 0.22 14.63
N TYR A 80 11.14 -0.91 14.44
CA TYR A 80 10.54 -1.25 13.15
C TYR A 80 9.02 -1.12 13.16
N SER A 81 8.45 -0.32 14.06
CA SER A 81 7.01 -0.10 14.09
C SER A 81 6.51 0.50 12.76
N GLY A 82 5.35 0.02 12.30
CA GLY A 82 4.67 0.50 11.11
C GLY A 82 4.08 1.90 11.27
N MET A 83 3.26 2.29 10.31
CA MET A 83 2.66 3.62 10.25
C MET A 83 1.48 3.77 11.21
N ALA A 84 0.62 2.75 11.32
CA ALA A 84 -0.62 2.75 12.09
C ALA A 84 -0.67 1.52 13.01
N PRO A 85 0.11 1.51 14.13
CA PRO A 85 0.40 0.32 14.92
C PRO A 85 -0.82 -0.30 15.62
N HIS A 86 -1.96 0.39 15.69
CA HIS A 86 -3.19 -0.13 16.30
C HIS A 86 -4.34 -0.31 15.30
N CYS A 87 -4.11 -0.18 13.99
CA CYS A 87 -5.13 -0.50 12.99
C CYS A 87 -5.45 -2.01 12.98
N SER A 88 -6.66 -2.35 12.57
CA SER A 88 -7.05 -3.73 12.31
C SER A 88 -6.61 -4.14 10.91
N LEU A 89 -6.06 -5.34 10.76
CA LEU A 89 -5.61 -5.89 9.49
C LEU A 89 -6.59 -6.96 9.00
N ILE A 90 -6.97 -6.86 7.76
CA ILE A 90 -7.78 -7.85 7.04
C ILE A 90 -6.92 -8.35 5.88
N VAL A 91 -6.53 -9.61 5.92
CA VAL A 91 -5.58 -10.17 4.96
C VAL A 91 -6.29 -11.02 3.92
N VAL A 92 -6.13 -10.68 2.65
CA VAL A 92 -6.70 -11.44 1.54
C VAL A 92 -5.57 -11.93 0.65
N LYS A 93 -5.30 -13.23 0.70
CA LYS A 93 -4.28 -13.88 -0.12
C LYS A 93 -4.83 -14.07 -1.54
N VAL A 94 -4.21 -13.40 -2.49
CA VAL A 94 -4.53 -13.45 -3.93
C VAL A 94 -3.30 -13.81 -4.77
N LEU A 95 -2.15 -13.99 -4.16
CA LEU A 95 -0.89 -14.34 -4.80
C LEU A 95 -0.32 -15.63 -4.22
N ASP A 96 0.32 -16.42 -5.08
CA ASP A 96 1.00 -17.66 -4.73
C ASP A 96 2.35 -17.43 -4.01
N GLN A 97 3.06 -18.52 -3.74
CA GLN A 97 4.37 -18.54 -3.09
C GLN A 97 5.50 -17.84 -3.90
N LYS A 98 5.28 -17.56 -5.19
CA LYS A 98 6.22 -16.82 -6.06
C LYS A 98 5.81 -15.36 -6.24
N GLY A 99 4.71 -14.94 -5.62
CA GLY A 99 4.13 -13.60 -5.79
C GLY A 99 3.37 -13.42 -7.09
N ASN A 100 2.98 -14.51 -7.77
CA ASN A 100 2.13 -14.48 -8.94
C ASN A 100 0.66 -14.69 -8.55
N GLY A 101 -0.27 -14.14 -9.33
CA GLY A 101 -1.70 -14.31 -9.11
C GLY A 101 -2.50 -14.16 -10.41
N TYR A 102 -3.69 -14.71 -10.41
CA TYR A 102 -4.64 -14.54 -11.50
C TYR A 102 -5.59 -13.37 -11.22
N ALA A 103 -6.01 -12.69 -12.28
CA ALA A 103 -6.96 -11.59 -12.15
C ALA A 103 -8.27 -12.02 -11.47
N VAL A 104 -8.70 -13.26 -11.69
CA VAL A 104 -9.92 -13.83 -11.08
C VAL A 104 -9.79 -13.89 -9.55
N ASP A 105 -8.61 -14.26 -9.01
CA ASP A 105 -8.39 -14.34 -7.57
C ASP A 105 -8.41 -12.95 -6.93
N VAL A 106 -7.82 -11.95 -7.62
CA VAL A 106 -7.86 -10.55 -7.19
C VAL A 106 -9.30 -10.03 -7.18
N LEU A 107 -10.09 -10.29 -8.23
CA LEU A 107 -11.48 -9.86 -8.31
C LEU A 107 -12.35 -10.54 -7.25
N SER A 108 -12.16 -11.84 -7.02
CA SER A 108 -12.85 -12.59 -5.95
C SER A 108 -12.49 -12.03 -4.57
N GLY A 109 -11.22 -11.65 -4.36
CA GLY A 109 -10.76 -11.00 -3.15
C GLY A 109 -11.41 -9.63 -2.93
N ILE A 110 -11.56 -8.82 -3.98
CA ILE A 110 -12.30 -7.56 -3.92
C ILE A 110 -13.76 -7.80 -3.52
N ASP A 111 -14.43 -8.75 -4.16
CA ASP A 111 -15.83 -9.07 -3.84
C ASP A 111 -15.99 -9.58 -2.40
N TRP A 112 -15.04 -10.38 -1.91
CA TRP A 112 -15.02 -10.81 -0.51
C TRP A 112 -14.88 -9.64 0.47
N ILE A 113 -14.00 -8.66 0.16
CA ILE A 113 -13.81 -7.44 0.96
C ILE A 113 -15.09 -6.62 0.96
N LEU A 114 -15.69 -6.37 -0.20
CA LEU A 114 -16.91 -5.57 -0.34
C LEU A 114 -18.08 -6.14 0.47
N ASN A 115 -18.24 -7.46 0.49
CA ASN A 115 -19.28 -8.14 1.25
C ASN A 115 -19.07 -8.10 2.78
N ARG A 116 -17.88 -7.71 3.25
CA ARG A 116 -17.51 -7.72 4.67
C ARG A 116 -17.03 -6.37 5.20
N LYS A 117 -16.97 -5.34 4.35
CA LYS A 117 -16.36 -4.05 4.71
C LYS A 117 -16.98 -3.42 5.95
N ASP A 118 -18.29 -3.47 6.07
CA ASP A 118 -19.00 -2.85 7.20
C ASP A 118 -18.82 -3.68 8.49
N ALA A 119 -18.94 -5.01 8.40
CA ALA A 119 -18.77 -5.92 9.53
C ALA A 119 -17.34 -5.93 10.10
N LEU A 120 -16.32 -5.71 9.26
CA LEU A 120 -14.92 -5.68 9.66
C LEU A 120 -14.34 -4.25 9.76
N GLY A 121 -15.16 -3.22 9.61
CA GLY A 121 -14.75 -1.82 9.69
C GLY A 121 -13.69 -1.45 8.64
N ILE A 122 -13.72 -2.06 7.44
CA ILE A 122 -12.72 -1.83 6.40
C ILE A 122 -12.95 -0.45 5.78
N ARG A 123 -11.95 0.41 5.87
CA ARG A 123 -11.94 1.75 5.27
C ARG A 123 -10.93 1.87 4.14
N ILE A 124 -9.89 1.05 4.16
CA ILE A 124 -8.75 1.13 3.23
C ILE A 124 -8.51 -0.23 2.59
N LEU A 125 -8.22 -0.23 1.29
CA LEU A 125 -7.76 -1.39 0.54
C LEU A 125 -6.37 -1.10 -0.02
N ASN A 126 -5.36 -1.82 0.47
CA ASN A 126 -3.97 -1.77 0.00
C ASN A 126 -3.71 -2.90 -0.99
N ILE A 127 -3.23 -2.55 -2.20
CA ILE A 127 -2.80 -3.49 -3.24
C ILE A 127 -1.37 -3.17 -3.64
N SER A 128 -0.41 -3.93 -3.12
CA SER A 128 1.03 -3.71 -3.37
C SER A 128 1.58 -4.55 -4.54
N VAL A 129 0.71 -4.94 -5.46
CA VAL A 129 1.02 -5.78 -6.62
C VAL A 129 0.42 -5.19 -7.89
N GLY A 130 1.01 -5.53 -9.03
CA GLY A 130 0.52 -5.04 -10.31
C GLY A 130 0.90 -5.94 -11.48
N SER A 131 0.10 -5.88 -12.54
CA SER A 131 0.32 -6.58 -13.81
C SER A 131 0.88 -5.63 -14.86
N GLY A 132 1.95 -6.07 -15.56
CA GLY A 132 2.62 -5.30 -16.62
C GLY A 132 2.32 -5.78 -18.05
N GLY A 133 1.32 -6.62 -18.26
CA GLY A 133 0.97 -7.15 -19.58
C GLY A 133 0.37 -6.07 -20.50
N LYS A 134 0.75 -6.06 -21.81
CA LYS A 134 0.28 -5.05 -22.79
C LYS A 134 -1.25 -4.92 -22.90
N ARG A 135 -2.01 -5.99 -22.64
CA ARG A 135 -3.48 -5.97 -22.66
C ARG A 135 -4.14 -5.40 -21.41
N SER A 136 -3.37 -5.17 -20.34
CA SER A 136 -3.89 -4.68 -19.06
C SER A 136 -3.73 -3.16 -18.87
N LEU A 137 -3.20 -2.43 -19.87
CA LEU A 137 -2.84 -1.01 -19.74
C LEU A 137 -4.00 -0.04 -20.03
N HIS A 138 -5.24 -0.53 -20.08
CA HIS A 138 -6.42 0.29 -20.36
C HIS A 138 -7.38 0.35 -19.17
N GLU A 139 -8.08 1.46 -19.04
CA GLU A 139 -9.06 1.73 -17.97
C GLU A 139 -10.25 0.73 -17.96
N ASP A 140 -10.53 0.08 -19.07
CA ASP A 140 -11.58 -0.94 -19.20
C ASP A 140 -11.14 -2.34 -18.78
N SER A 141 -9.87 -2.53 -18.40
CA SER A 141 -9.39 -3.82 -17.93
C SER A 141 -10.13 -4.29 -16.67
N ALA A 142 -10.37 -5.60 -16.54
CA ALA A 142 -11.14 -6.17 -15.44
C ALA A 142 -10.58 -5.78 -14.05
N LEU A 143 -9.25 -5.71 -13.89
CA LEU A 143 -8.63 -5.30 -12.64
C LEU A 143 -8.91 -3.83 -12.31
N VAL A 144 -8.87 -2.94 -13.31
CA VAL A 144 -9.23 -1.53 -13.11
C VAL A 144 -10.69 -1.39 -12.74
N GLN A 145 -11.59 -2.11 -13.42
CA GLN A 145 -13.01 -2.11 -13.07
C GLN A 145 -13.25 -2.65 -11.66
N GLY A 146 -12.50 -3.67 -11.22
CA GLY A 146 -12.57 -4.22 -9.87
C GLY A 146 -12.19 -3.17 -8.81
N VAL A 147 -11.05 -2.51 -8.95
CA VAL A 147 -10.64 -1.47 -7.98
C VAL A 147 -11.51 -0.22 -8.04
N ASN A 148 -12.08 0.09 -9.22
CA ASN A 148 -13.06 1.16 -9.36
C ASN A 148 -14.35 0.86 -8.61
N ARG A 149 -14.86 -0.39 -8.63
CA ARG A 149 -16.01 -0.82 -7.80
C ARG A 149 -15.70 -0.67 -6.31
N ALA A 150 -14.50 -1.08 -5.87
CA ALA A 150 -14.07 -0.91 -4.48
C ALA A 150 -14.05 0.58 -4.07
N TRP A 151 -13.54 1.45 -4.94
CA TRP A 151 -13.55 2.89 -4.74
C TRP A 151 -14.98 3.45 -4.68
N ASP A 152 -15.84 3.06 -5.60
CA ASP A 152 -17.23 3.53 -5.68
C ASP A 152 -18.07 3.07 -4.48
N SER A 153 -17.67 1.99 -3.81
CA SER A 153 -18.28 1.53 -2.54
C SER A 153 -17.85 2.34 -1.30
N GLY A 154 -16.98 3.36 -1.47
CA GLY A 154 -16.50 4.23 -0.40
C GLY A 154 -15.15 3.83 0.20
N LEU A 155 -14.52 2.75 -0.25
CA LEU A 155 -13.18 2.39 0.23
C LEU A 155 -12.12 3.35 -0.33
N VAL A 156 -11.13 3.70 0.49
CA VAL A 156 -9.89 4.32 0.01
C VAL A 156 -9.01 3.21 -0.57
N VAL A 157 -8.87 3.18 -1.89
CA VAL A 157 -8.07 2.17 -2.59
C VAL A 157 -6.69 2.73 -2.91
N VAL A 158 -5.64 2.09 -2.39
CA VAL A 158 -4.24 2.50 -2.53
C VAL A 158 -3.47 1.41 -3.25
N VAL A 159 -2.85 1.74 -4.38
CA VAL A 159 -2.19 0.76 -5.26
C VAL A 159 -0.77 1.17 -5.61
N ALA A 160 0.11 0.20 -5.84
CA ALA A 160 1.48 0.46 -6.27
C ALA A 160 1.55 0.91 -7.74
N ALA A 161 2.44 1.85 -8.04
CA ALA A 161 2.72 2.26 -9.43
C ALA A 161 3.43 1.16 -10.24
N GLY A 162 4.06 0.19 -9.56
CA GLY A 162 4.89 -0.84 -10.19
C GLY A 162 6.35 -0.42 -10.33
N ASN A 163 7.19 -1.39 -10.71
CA ASN A 163 8.65 -1.22 -10.76
C ASN A 163 9.21 -1.35 -12.19
N ASN A 164 8.46 -0.86 -13.18
CA ASN A 164 8.83 -0.91 -14.61
C ASN A 164 9.40 0.41 -15.14
N GLY A 165 9.68 1.40 -14.25
CA GLY A 165 10.34 2.65 -14.61
C GLY A 165 11.74 2.45 -15.21
N PRO A 166 12.41 3.52 -15.62
CA PRO A 166 11.97 4.94 -15.63
C PRO A 166 11.19 5.37 -16.87
N LYS A 167 10.90 4.47 -17.80
CA LYS A 167 10.20 4.82 -19.05
C LYS A 167 8.80 5.40 -18.79
N ARG A 168 8.37 6.29 -19.68
CA ARG A 168 6.98 6.75 -19.71
C ARG A 168 6.03 5.56 -19.93
N MET A 169 4.79 5.67 -19.45
CA MET A 169 3.76 4.63 -19.58
C MET A 169 4.18 3.29 -18.93
N SER A 170 4.92 3.36 -17.81
CA SER A 170 5.41 2.19 -17.09
C SER A 170 4.63 1.89 -15.80
N VAL A 171 3.59 2.67 -15.50
CA VAL A 171 2.66 2.38 -14.39
C VAL A 171 1.91 1.08 -14.69
N THR A 172 1.85 0.19 -13.71
CA THR A 172 1.21 -1.12 -13.85
C THR A 172 -0.27 -1.07 -13.46
N THR A 173 -1.07 -1.97 -14.00
CA THR A 173 -2.47 -2.17 -13.62
C THR A 173 -2.54 -2.86 -12.25
N PRO A 174 -3.42 -2.42 -11.30
CA PRO A 174 -4.50 -1.44 -11.51
C PRO A 174 -4.12 0.02 -11.22
N GLY A 175 -2.83 0.36 -11.05
CA GLY A 175 -2.35 1.72 -10.74
C GLY A 175 -2.64 2.77 -11.81
N ILE A 176 -3.02 2.36 -13.03
CA ILE A 176 -3.44 3.26 -14.09
C ILE A 176 -4.81 3.90 -13.85
N SER A 177 -5.65 3.33 -12.97
CA SER A 177 -7.00 3.85 -12.69
C SER A 177 -6.96 5.32 -12.25
N ARG A 178 -7.80 6.14 -12.86
CA ARG A 178 -7.98 7.56 -12.46
C ARG A 178 -8.60 7.74 -11.10
N LYS A 179 -9.37 6.75 -10.62
CA LYS A 179 -10.10 6.84 -9.34
C LYS A 179 -9.20 6.61 -8.15
N VAL A 180 -8.43 5.52 -8.14
CA VAL A 180 -7.66 5.07 -7.00
C VAL A 180 -6.42 5.94 -6.73
N ILE A 181 -5.83 5.80 -5.55
CA ILE A 181 -4.57 6.45 -5.17
C ILE A 181 -3.41 5.55 -5.60
N THR A 182 -2.62 6.01 -6.56
CA THR A 182 -1.45 5.29 -7.07
C THR A 182 -0.19 5.84 -6.45
N VAL A 183 0.62 4.98 -5.85
CA VAL A 183 1.81 5.35 -5.08
C VAL A 183 3.08 4.95 -5.80
N GLY A 184 3.94 5.94 -6.07
CA GLY A 184 5.31 5.75 -6.55
C GLY A 184 6.35 5.74 -5.43
N CYS A 185 7.60 5.45 -5.78
CA CYS A 185 8.74 5.50 -4.87
C CYS A 185 9.45 6.85 -4.98
N SER A 186 9.83 7.47 -3.84
CA SER A 186 10.50 8.77 -3.82
C SER A 186 12.02 8.69 -3.71
N ASP A 187 12.58 7.52 -3.44
CA ASP A 187 13.99 7.27 -3.19
C ASP A 187 14.53 6.12 -4.06
N ASP A 188 14.11 6.08 -5.33
CA ASP A 188 14.49 5.07 -6.32
C ASP A 188 15.70 5.47 -7.18
N ASP A 189 16.30 6.63 -6.93
CA ASP A 189 17.49 7.18 -7.60
C ASP A 189 18.80 6.44 -7.27
N GLN A 190 18.76 5.52 -6.33
CA GLN A 190 19.90 4.69 -5.95
C GLN A 190 19.69 3.23 -6.33
N GLU A 191 20.76 2.57 -6.75
CA GLU A 191 20.74 1.16 -7.13
C GLU A 191 20.25 0.25 -6.01
N ILE A 192 19.33 -0.63 -6.34
CA ILE A 192 18.84 -1.71 -5.47
C ILE A 192 18.94 -3.05 -6.19
N LEU A 193 18.99 -4.14 -5.42
CA LEU A 193 18.95 -5.50 -5.94
C LEU A 193 17.57 -6.11 -5.66
N VAL A 194 16.79 -6.43 -6.70
CA VAL A 194 15.49 -7.07 -6.58
C VAL A 194 15.48 -8.34 -7.42
N GLY A 195 15.31 -9.50 -6.77
CA GLY A 195 15.29 -10.79 -7.47
C GLY A 195 16.57 -11.05 -8.28
N GLY A 196 17.74 -10.58 -7.81
CA GLY A 196 19.03 -10.72 -8.49
C GLY A 196 19.28 -9.71 -9.61
N LYS A 197 18.33 -8.80 -9.89
CA LYS A 197 18.48 -7.73 -10.89
C LYS A 197 18.80 -6.40 -10.21
N ARG A 198 19.76 -5.67 -10.78
CA ARG A 198 20.04 -4.29 -10.39
C ARG A 198 18.99 -3.36 -10.98
N MET A 199 18.42 -2.52 -10.16
CA MET A 199 17.36 -1.57 -10.56
C MET A 199 17.67 -0.19 -9.97
N VAL A 200 17.51 0.83 -10.79
CA VAL A 200 17.56 2.25 -10.42
C VAL A 200 16.43 2.96 -11.15
N ASP A 201 15.89 4.02 -10.58
CA ASP A 201 14.76 4.76 -11.17
C ASP A 201 13.57 3.85 -11.54
N TYR A 202 13.33 2.85 -10.71
CA TYR A 202 12.40 1.76 -11.04
C TYR A 202 10.93 2.10 -10.87
N SER A 203 10.58 3.17 -10.16
CA SER A 203 9.19 3.55 -9.92
C SER A 203 8.44 3.75 -11.24
N GLY A 204 7.25 3.18 -11.35
CA GLY A 204 6.40 3.34 -12.52
C GLY A 204 6.04 4.81 -12.76
N ARG A 205 6.20 5.27 -14.02
CA ARG A 205 5.99 6.67 -14.45
C ARG A 205 4.89 6.76 -15.49
N GLY A 206 4.02 7.76 -15.32
CA GLY A 206 2.99 8.10 -16.29
C GLY A 206 3.51 8.79 -17.58
N PRO A 207 2.61 9.34 -18.38
CA PRO A 207 1.16 9.24 -18.22
C PRO A 207 0.63 7.83 -18.53
N THR A 208 -0.65 7.56 -18.25
CA THR A 208 -1.32 6.34 -18.73
C THR A 208 -1.61 6.44 -20.23
N ALA A 209 -2.14 5.35 -20.82
CA ALA A 209 -2.57 5.35 -22.22
C ALA A 209 -3.67 6.40 -22.49
N GLU A 210 -4.50 6.69 -21.49
CA GLU A 210 -5.54 7.72 -21.51
C GLU A 210 -5.02 9.10 -21.08
N HIS A 211 -3.71 9.34 -21.14
CA HIS A 211 -3.03 10.59 -20.81
C HIS A 211 -3.24 11.08 -19.36
N ILE A 212 -3.55 10.18 -18.42
CA ILE A 212 -3.70 10.53 -17.01
C ILE A 212 -2.32 10.58 -16.35
N CYS A 213 -2.06 11.64 -15.60
CA CYS A 213 -0.84 11.78 -14.82
C CYS A 213 -0.85 10.77 -13.63
N LYS A 214 0.15 9.93 -13.57
CA LYS A 214 0.41 8.94 -12.51
C LYS A 214 1.92 8.85 -12.22
N PRO A 215 2.34 8.46 -11.00
CA PRO A 215 1.54 8.19 -9.81
C PRO A 215 0.80 9.43 -9.29
N ASP A 216 -0.12 9.26 -8.32
CA ASP A 216 -0.77 10.40 -7.64
C ASP A 216 0.15 11.01 -6.58
N VAL A 217 0.86 10.18 -5.82
CA VAL A 217 1.73 10.56 -4.70
C VAL A 217 2.95 9.65 -4.65
N ILE A 218 4.04 10.12 -4.06
CA ILE A 218 5.22 9.29 -3.78
C ILE A 218 5.50 9.20 -2.29
N ALA A 219 6.12 8.08 -1.89
CA ALA A 219 6.60 7.84 -0.53
C ALA A 219 7.91 7.04 -0.57
N PRO A 220 8.75 7.05 0.48
CA PRO A 220 9.95 6.23 0.52
C PRO A 220 9.64 4.76 0.31
N GLY A 221 10.45 4.06 -0.47
CA GLY A 221 10.24 2.64 -0.77
C GLY A 221 11.52 1.83 -0.83
N LYS A 222 12.68 2.47 -0.63
CA LYS A 222 13.96 1.83 -0.65
C LYS A 222 14.39 1.35 0.73
N THR A 223 14.90 0.12 0.81
CA THR A 223 15.56 -0.40 2.02
C THR A 223 14.65 -0.36 3.26
N ILE A 224 13.39 -0.73 3.05
CA ILE A 224 12.38 -0.73 4.12
C ILE A 224 12.50 -2.02 4.94
N VAL A 225 12.76 -1.86 6.24
CA VAL A 225 12.80 -2.99 7.19
C VAL A 225 11.43 -3.16 7.82
N SER A 226 10.86 -4.36 7.71
CA SER A 226 9.56 -4.72 8.25
C SER A 226 9.46 -6.22 8.57
N CYS A 227 8.34 -6.63 9.13
CA CYS A 227 8.08 -8.00 9.58
C CYS A 227 8.34 -9.04 8.47
N ALA A 228 8.92 -10.18 8.85
CA ALA A 228 9.17 -11.28 7.93
C ALA A 228 9.23 -12.62 8.68
N GLY A 229 8.72 -13.68 8.03
CA GLY A 229 8.80 -15.05 8.53
C GLY A 229 7.98 -15.32 9.79
N ARG A 230 7.90 -16.62 10.15
CA ARG A 230 7.09 -17.11 11.27
C ARG A 230 7.68 -16.80 12.66
N ASN A 231 8.98 -16.54 12.73
CA ASN A 231 9.71 -16.51 14.02
C ASN A 231 10.01 -15.07 14.48
N GLY A 232 9.15 -14.10 14.18
CA GLY A 232 9.34 -12.73 14.61
C GLY A 232 10.59 -12.06 14.01
N LYS A 233 10.95 -12.43 12.79
CA LYS A 233 12.08 -11.84 12.07
C LYS A 233 11.67 -10.61 11.30
N TYR A 234 12.64 -9.79 10.97
CA TYR A 234 12.48 -8.66 10.06
C TYR A 234 13.30 -8.91 8.80
N ALA A 235 12.84 -8.36 7.68
CA ALA A 235 13.56 -8.37 6.42
C ALA A 235 13.54 -7.00 5.78
N MET A 236 14.52 -6.73 4.94
CA MET A 236 14.65 -5.52 4.17
C MET A 236 14.17 -5.76 2.74
N LYS A 237 13.24 -4.93 2.27
CA LYS A 237 12.76 -4.97 0.89
C LYS A 237 12.72 -3.56 0.30
N SER A 238 12.68 -3.48 -1.04
CA SER A 238 12.60 -2.22 -1.78
C SER A 238 11.58 -2.35 -2.92
N GLY A 239 10.93 -1.24 -3.28
CA GLY A 239 9.95 -1.19 -4.36
C GLY A 239 8.77 -0.28 -4.04
N THR A 240 7.97 0.06 -5.05
CA THR A 240 6.70 0.78 -4.87
C THR A 240 5.73 -0.01 -3.98
N SER A 241 5.88 -1.34 -3.91
CA SER A 241 5.16 -2.19 -2.98
C SER A 241 5.38 -1.83 -1.50
N MET A 242 6.53 -1.21 -1.16
CA MET A 242 6.83 -0.73 0.19
C MET A 242 6.33 0.70 0.41
N SER A 243 6.32 1.53 -0.63
CA SER A 243 5.77 2.90 -0.57
C SER A 243 4.24 2.90 -0.36
N THR A 244 3.54 1.97 -1.00
CA THR A 244 2.07 1.86 -0.96
C THR A 244 1.52 1.68 0.46
N PRO A 245 2.02 0.72 1.28
CA PRO A 245 1.54 0.53 2.65
C PRO A 245 1.90 1.69 3.58
N ILE A 246 2.96 2.47 3.29
CA ILE A 246 3.25 3.70 4.03
C ILE A 246 2.10 4.71 3.86
N VAL A 247 1.63 4.91 2.61
CA VAL A 247 0.49 5.78 2.32
C VAL A 247 -0.80 5.21 2.92
N SER A 248 -1.03 3.89 2.82
CA SER A 248 -2.21 3.24 3.43
C SER A 248 -2.26 3.43 4.96
N GLY A 249 -1.13 3.26 5.64
CA GLY A 249 -1.03 3.50 7.08
C GLY A 249 -1.19 4.98 7.45
N ALA A 250 -0.64 5.91 6.64
CA ALA A 250 -0.86 7.34 6.82
C ALA A 250 -2.35 7.71 6.71
N ILE A 251 -3.07 7.12 5.75
CA ILE A 251 -4.51 7.30 5.60
C ILE A 251 -5.28 6.72 6.79
N ALA A 252 -4.83 5.60 7.38
CA ALA A 252 -5.45 5.07 8.59
C ALA A 252 -5.37 6.06 9.76
N LEU A 253 -4.24 6.74 9.94
CA LEU A 253 -4.08 7.80 10.94
C LEU A 253 -4.98 9.02 10.65
N LEU A 254 -5.11 9.41 9.38
CA LEU A 254 -6.01 10.50 8.99
C LEU A 254 -7.47 10.16 9.30
N LEU A 255 -7.91 8.93 8.97
CA LEU A 255 -9.29 8.49 9.20
C LEU A 255 -9.61 8.24 10.68
N GLU A 256 -8.61 7.90 11.52
CA GLU A 256 -8.77 7.92 12.98
C GLU A 256 -9.07 9.35 13.47
N LYS A 257 -8.37 10.34 12.94
CA LYS A 257 -8.56 11.74 13.32
C LYS A 257 -9.82 12.37 12.74
N TYR A 258 -10.19 11.99 11.52
CA TYR A 258 -11.33 12.54 10.78
C TYR A 258 -12.19 11.38 10.22
N PRO A 259 -12.97 10.69 11.05
CA PRO A 259 -13.68 9.45 10.69
C PRO A 259 -14.72 9.62 9.59
N ASP A 260 -15.27 10.81 9.43
CA ASP A 260 -16.32 11.12 8.44
C ASP A 260 -15.77 11.44 7.04
N MET A 261 -14.45 11.54 6.88
CA MET A 261 -13.86 11.78 5.56
C MET A 261 -14.17 10.66 4.59
N THR A 262 -14.65 11.05 3.41
CA THR A 262 -14.84 10.12 2.28
C THR A 262 -13.51 9.78 1.61
N ASN A 263 -13.50 8.75 0.78
CA ASN A 263 -12.33 8.41 -0.03
C ASN A 263 -11.90 9.55 -0.97
N ARG A 264 -12.87 10.36 -1.45
CA ARG A 264 -12.60 11.55 -2.26
C ARG A 264 -11.91 12.64 -1.44
N ASP A 265 -12.39 12.90 -0.22
CA ASP A 265 -11.77 13.87 0.69
C ASP A 265 -10.34 13.49 1.04
N VAL A 266 -10.11 12.19 1.31
CA VAL A 266 -8.75 11.65 1.54
C VAL A 266 -7.84 11.91 0.34
N LYS A 267 -8.34 11.64 -0.89
CA LYS A 267 -7.56 11.85 -2.12
C LYS A 267 -7.26 13.33 -2.35
N LEU A 268 -8.21 14.22 -2.13
CA LEU A 268 -8.01 15.67 -2.20
C LEU A 268 -7.03 16.15 -1.14
N ARG A 269 -7.13 15.65 0.08
CA ARG A 269 -6.21 15.98 1.17
C ARG A 269 -4.76 15.57 0.83
N LEU A 270 -4.55 14.39 0.24
CA LEU A 270 -3.22 13.98 -0.25
C LEU A 270 -2.69 14.95 -1.31
N MET A 271 -3.54 15.36 -2.25
CA MET A 271 -3.16 16.30 -3.30
C MET A 271 -2.70 17.65 -2.72
N GLU A 272 -3.46 18.20 -1.77
CA GLU A 272 -3.21 19.52 -1.19
C GLU A 272 -2.02 19.54 -0.24
N SER A 273 -1.76 18.42 0.44
CA SER A 273 -0.73 18.33 1.48
C SER A 273 0.62 17.81 1.01
N SER A 274 0.69 17.18 -0.16
CA SER A 274 1.94 16.60 -0.67
C SER A 274 3.01 17.66 -0.93
N LYS A 275 4.25 17.34 -0.59
CA LYS A 275 5.40 18.22 -0.78
C LYS A 275 5.98 18.07 -2.19
N ASP A 276 5.91 19.11 -2.99
CA ASP A 276 6.54 19.14 -4.31
C ASP A 276 8.07 19.07 -4.17
N LEU A 277 8.69 18.08 -4.82
CA LEU A 277 10.15 17.90 -4.85
C LEU A 277 10.80 18.50 -6.09
N GLY A 278 10.03 19.19 -6.95
CA GLY A 278 10.54 19.76 -8.21
C GLY A 278 10.76 18.70 -9.31
N LEU A 279 10.30 17.46 -9.10
CA LEU A 279 10.40 16.39 -10.10
C LEU A 279 9.27 16.49 -11.13
N PRO A 280 9.42 15.87 -12.33
CA PRO A 280 8.34 15.79 -13.30
C PRO A 280 7.06 15.21 -12.71
N LYS A 281 5.89 15.78 -13.05
CA LYS A 281 4.59 15.33 -12.49
C LYS A 281 4.28 13.85 -12.77
N ASN A 282 4.72 13.29 -13.88
CA ASN A 282 4.59 11.87 -14.19
C ASN A 282 5.54 10.95 -13.39
N GLN A 283 6.40 11.51 -12.57
CA GLN A 283 7.30 10.80 -11.64
C GLN A 283 6.83 10.95 -10.21
N GLN A 284 6.50 12.17 -9.76
CA GLN A 284 6.13 12.45 -8.36
C GLN A 284 4.62 12.63 -8.12
N GLY A 285 3.81 12.77 -9.16
CA GLY A 285 2.41 13.14 -9.01
C GLY A 285 2.25 14.50 -8.33
N TRP A 286 1.54 14.53 -7.22
CA TRP A 286 1.39 15.73 -6.38
C TRP A 286 2.66 16.03 -5.55
N GLY A 287 3.46 15.01 -5.27
CA GLY A 287 4.70 15.12 -4.51
C GLY A 287 4.87 14.05 -3.46
N LEU A 288 5.77 14.28 -2.52
CA LEU A 288 6.07 13.40 -1.39
C LEU A 288 4.99 13.52 -0.31
N LEU A 289 4.57 12.38 0.26
CA LEU A 289 3.72 12.34 1.46
C LEU A 289 4.36 13.18 2.59
N ASP A 290 3.61 14.14 3.13
CA ASP A 290 4.00 15.01 4.23
C ASP A 290 2.96 14.90 5.35
N MET A 291 3.32 14.19 6.44
CA MET A 291 2.40 13.89 7.53
C MET A 291 2.00 15.13 8.32
N GLU A 292 2.88 16.13 8.42
CA GLU A 292 2.56 17.37 9.12
C GLU A 292 1.43 18.12 8.42
N ARG A 293 1.53 18.29 7.10
CA ARG A 293 0.50 18.93 6.29
C ARG A 293 -0.76 18.07 6.16
N PHE A 294 -0.58 16.75 5.99
CA PHE A 294 -1.66 15.80 5.79
C PHE A 294 -2.63 15.73 6.97
N LEU A 295 -2.13 15.87 8.20
CA LEU A 295 -2.91 15.84 9.44
C LEU A 295 -3.36 17.24 9.93
N LYS A 296 -2.98 18.33 9.28
CA LYS A 296 -3.51 19.67 9.59
C LYS A 296 -5.00 19.77 9.24
N LYS A 297 -5.73 20.64 9.95
CA LYS A 297 -7.11 21.01 9.57
C LYS A 297 -7.13 21.78 8.27
#